data_ab1d21ff8f821d2dc6720e481647fe88
#
_entry.id   ab1d21ff8f821d2dc6720e481647fe88
#
_cell.length_a   1.000
_cell.length_b   1.000
_cell.length_c   1.000
_cell.angle_alpha   90.00
_cell.angle_beta   90.00
_cell.angle_gamma   90.00
#
_symmetry.space_group_name_H-M   'P 1'
#
loop_
_entity.id
_entity.type
_entity.pdbx_description
1 polymer ?
#
loop_
_entity_poly.entity_id
_entity_poly.type
_entity_poly.pdbx_seq_one_letter_code
_entity_poly.pdbx_strand_id
1 'polypeptide(L)'
;MTPADEYYWHELIGLRIKSFYAGRDEDLGVVMSVLPTGSNDVLLVSGDQASLDSRERLIPFIKEYVSSVNQTHGYIQVNWDPAF
;
A
#
# COMPACT_ATOMS: atom_id res chain seq x y z
N MET A 1 8.13 -20.74 1.13
CA MET A 1 7.14 -19.69 1.43
C MET A 1 7.83 -18.46 1.98
N THR A 2 7.50 -17.31 1.47
CA THR A 2 8.10 -16.05 1.93
C THR A 2 7.49 -15.64 3.27
N PRO A 3 8.30 -15.30 4.30
CA PRO A 3 7.75 -14.75 5.54
C PRO A 3 6.92 -13.50 5.29
N ALA A 4 6.01 -13.21 6.21
CA ALA A 4 5.05 -12.13 6.03
C ALA A 4 5.69 -10.75 5.87
N ASP A 5 6.92 -10.57 6.35
CA ASP A 5 7.65 -9.32 6.27
C ASP A 5 8.75 -9.32 5.19
N GLU A 6 8.78 -10.37 4.34
CA GLU A 6 9.81 -10.52 3.30
C GLU A 6 9.18 -10.77 1.95
N TYR A 7 8.39 -9.81 1.49
CA TYR A 7 7.81 -9.87 0.15
C TYR A 7 8.81 -9.36 -0.88
N TYR A 8 8.85 -10.01 -2.03
CA TYR A 8 9.60 -9.47 -3.16
C TYR A 8 8.89 -8.25 -3.70
N TRP A 9 9.65 -7.26 -4.13
CA TRP A 9 9.09 -6.00 -4.62
C TRP A 9 8.08 -6.22 -5.75
N HIS A 10 8.41 -7.11 -6.71
CA HIS A 10 7.50 -7.36 -7.83
C HIS A 10 6.17 -8.00 -7.39
N GLU A 11 6.15 -8.65 -6.23
CA GLU A 11 4.91 -9.20 -5.70
C GLU A 11 4.00 -8.12 -5.14
N LEU A 12 4.56 -6.99 -4.74
CA LEU A 12 3.80 -5.88 -4.19
C LEU A 12 3.30 -4.93 -5.27
N ILE A 13 4.04 -4.81 -6.36
CA ILE A 13 3.66 -3.92 -7.47
C ILE A 13 2.39 -4.46 -8.12
N GLY A 14 1.43 -3.55 -8.33
CA GLY A 14 0.14 -3.91 -8.90
C GLY A 14 -0.94 -4.25 -7.89
N LEU A 15 -0.57 -4.40 -6.62
CA LEU A 15 -1.56 -4.62 -5.57
C LEU A 15 -2.29 -3.31 -5.25
N ARG A 16 -3.58 -3.44 -4.96
CA ARG A 16 -4.40 -2.28 -4.61
C ARG A 16 -4.18 -1.92 -3.15
N ILE A 17 -4.16 -0.63 -2.87
CA ILE A 17 -4.00 -0.14 -1.50
C ILE A 17 -5.36 0.28 -0.97
N LYS A 18 -5.80 -0.40 0.09
CA LYS A 18 -7.04 -0.07 0.78
C LYS A 18 -6.71 0.43 2.17
N SER A 19 -7.16 1.64 2.49
CA SER A 19 -6.89 2.24 3.78
C SER A 19 -8.15 2.22 4.65
N PHE A 20 -7.99 1.75 5.87
CA PHE A 20 -9.01 1.91 6.91
C PHE A 20 -8.46 2.88 7.94
N TYR A 21 -8.99 4.11 7.94
CA TYR A 21 -8.50 5.19 8.79
C TYR A 21 -9.67 6.02 9.29
N ALA A 22 -9.67 6.30 10.58
CA ALA A 22 -10.71 7.11 11.23
C ALA A 22 -12.12 6.57 10.97
N GLY A 23 -12.28 5.25 10.91
CA GLY A 23 -13.57 4.60 10.70
C GLY A 23 -14.04 4.59 9.25
N ARG A 24 -13.18 4.95 8.31
CA ARG A 24 -13.53 5.04 6.88
C ARG A 24 -12.64 4.13 6.06
N ASP A 25 -13.26 3.44 5.10
CA ASP A 25 -12.59 2.63 4.11
C ASP A 25 -12.42 3.44 2.83
N GLU A 26 -11.17 3.59 2.39
CA GLU A 26 -10.88 4.34 1.17
C GLU A 26 -9.89 3.54 0.31
N ASP A 27 -10.09 3.58 -1.01
CA ASP A 27 -9.16 2.99 -1.96
C ASP A 27 -8.17 4.08 -2.40
N LEU A 28 -6.89 3.86 -2.13
CA LEU A 28 -5.85 4.84 -2.43
C LEU A 28 -5.20 4.63 -3.79
N GLY A 29 -5.50 3.52 -4.46
CA GLY A 29 -4.95 3.23 -5.77
C GLY A 29 -4.14 1.95 -5.78
N VAL A 30 -3.09 1.93 -6.58
CA VAL A 30 -2.30 0.74 -6.87
C VAL A 30 -0.83 1.02 -6.64
N VAL A 31 -0.10 0.02 -6.14
CA VAL A 31 1.35 0.13 -5.98
C VAL A 31 1.99 0.18 -7.35
N MET A 32 2.65 1.28 -7.66
CA MET A 32 3.35 1.46 -8.93
C MET A 32 4.81 1.08 -8.84
N SER A 33 5.41 1.28 -7.67
CA SER A 33 6.82 0.99 -7.46
C SER A 33 7.10 0.83 -5.98
N VAL A 34 8.25 0.26 -5.66
CA VAL A 34 8.75 0.17 -4.30
C VAL A 34 10.11 0.87 -4.28
N LEU A 35 10.23 1.86 -3.40
CA LEU A 35 11.42 2.71 -3.32
C LEU A 35 12.23 2.34 -2.08
N PRO A 36 13.45 1.82 -2.23
CA PRO A 36 14.30 1.56 -1.08
C PRO A 36 14.86 2.87 -0.53
N THR A 37 14.73 3.08 0.78
CA THR A 37 15.20 4.32 1.41
C THR A 37 16.36 4.08 2.38
N GLY A 38 16.90 2.86 2.40
CA GLY A 38 17.99 2.52 3.31
C GLY A 38 17.53 1.96 4.65
N SER A 39 16.44 2.46 5.18
CA SER A 39 15.87 1.96 6.44
C SER A 39 14.66 1.08 6.21
N ASN A 40 13.72 1.57 5.40
CA ASN A 40 12.49 0.86 5.09
C ASN A 40 12.15 1.06 3.62
N ASP A 41 11.41 0.11 3.06
CA ASP A 41 10.87 0.30 1.72
C ASP A 41 9.66 1.23 1.80
N VAL A 42 9.47 2.01 0.75
CA VAL A 42 8.33 2.92 0.63
C VAL A 42 7.55 2.55 -0.61
N LEU A 43 6.24 2.39 -0.46
CA LEU A 43 5.36 2.07 -1.57
C LEU A 43 4.96 3.36 -2.29
N LEU A 44 5.24 3.43 -3.58
CA LEU A 44 4.71 4.49 -4.42
C LEU A 44 3.33 4.05 -4.91
N VAL A 45 2.29 4.71 -4.40
CA VAL A 45 0.90 4.37 -4.69
C VAL A 45 0.32 5.44 -5.58
N SER A 46 -0.24 5.04 -6.70
CA SER A 46 -0.87 5.96 -7.64
C SER A 46 -2.36 5.71 -7.69
N GLY A 47 -3.16 6.76 -7.53
CA GLY A 47 -4.59 6.67 -7.66
C GLY A 47 -5.02 6.40 -9.08
N ASP A 48 -6.21 5.81 -9.23
CA ASP A 48 -6.80 5.51 -10.53
C ASP A 48 -8.30 5.79 -10.47
N GLN A 49 -9.05 5.36 -11.51
CA GLN A 49 -10.47 5.63 -11.58
C GLN A 49 -11.29 4.98 -10.48
N ALA A 50 -10.77 3.87 -9.92
CA ALA A 50 -11.45 3.13 -8.86
C ALA A 50 -11.07 3.63 -7.48
N SER A 51 -10.06 4.51 -7.36
CA SER A 51 -9.59 5.01 -6.08
C SER A 51 -10.25 6.31 -5.69
N LEU A 52 -9.99 6.76 -4.45
CA LEU A 52 -10.52 7.99 -3.90
C LEU A 52 -10.21 9.22 -4.78
N ASP A 53 -9.00 9.27 -5.30
CA ASP A 53 -8.52 10.34 -6.16
C ASP A 53 -7.39 9.82 -7.04
N SER A 54 -6.78 10.69 -7.83
CA SER A 54 -5.68 10.34 -8.72
C SER A 54 -4.31 10.74 -8.18
N ARG A 55 -4.21 11.08 -6.90
CA ARG A 55 -2.96 11.52 -6.29
C ARG A 55 -2.00 10.36 -6.10
N GLU A 56 -0.72 10.68 -6.11
CA GLU A 56 0.32 9.74 -5.70
C GLU A 56 0.60 9.88 -4.21
N ARG A 57 0.86 8.76 -3.56
CA ARG A 57 1.18 8.72 -2.14
C ARG A 57 2.41 7.85 -1.92
N LEU A 58 3.23 8.25 -0.95
CA LEU A 58 4.38 7.46 -0.51
C LEU A 58 4.05 6.89 0.86
N ILE A 59 3.85 5.59 0.91
CA ILE A 59 3.42 4.90 2.14
C ILE A 59 4.53 3.98 2.59
N PRO A 60 5.13 4.21 3.78
CA PRO A 60 6.16 3.30 4.28
C PRO A 60 5.60 1.89 4.50
N PHE A 61 6.35 0.89 4.05
CA PHE A 61 5.95 -0.51 4.20
C PHE A 61 6.43 -1.03 5.55
N ILE A 62 5.81 -0.54 6.61
CA ILE A 62 6.15 -0.89 8.00
C ILE A 62 4.88 -1.26 8.75
N LYS A 63 5.05 -1.96 9.87
CA LYS A 63 3.92 -2.50 10.63
C LYS A 63 2.97 -1.43 11.16
N GLU A 64 3.48 -0.23 11.41
CA GLU A 64 2.69 0.90 11.91
C GLU A 64 1.62 1.32 10.90
N TYR A 65 1.86 1.11 9.62
CA TYR A 65 0.94 1.55 8.57
C TYR A 65 0.32 0.39 7.79
N VAL A 66 1.02 -0.74 7.67
CA VAL A 66 0.53 -1.88 6.90
C VAL A 66 -0.08 -2.90 7.85
N SER A 67 -1.40 -3.05 7.78
CA SER A 67 -2.13 -3.99 8.63
C SER A 67 -2.02 -5.41 8.11
N SER A 68 -2.17 -5.60 6.80
CA SER A 68 -2.07 -6.92 6.19
C SER A 68 -1.82 -6.82 4.70
N VAL A 69 -1.27 -7.90 4.14
CA VAL A 69 -1.08 -8.05 2.70
C VAL A 69 -1.88 -9.26 2.25
N ASN A 70 -2.83 -9.04 1.33
CA ASN A 70 -3.67 -10.11 0.81
C ASN A 70 -3.39 -10.29 -0.67
N GLN A 71 -2.40 -11.12 -0.98
CA GLN A 71 -2.02 -11.38 -2.37
C GLN A 71 -3.09 -12.16 -3.13
N THR A 72 -3.86 -12.99 -2.42
CA THR A 72 -4.93 -13.77 -3.03
C THR A 72 -6.01 -12.86 -3.61
N HIS A 73 -6.37 -11.81 -2.91
CA HIS A 73 -7.37 -10.85 -3.36
C HIS A 73 -6.77 -9.62 -4.03
N GLY A 74 -5.44 -9.51 -4.01
CA GLY A 74 -4.74 -8.46 -4.75
C GLY A 74 -4.74 -7.10 -4.08
N TYR A 75 -4.72 -7.03 -2.75
CA TYR A 75 -4.68 -5.74 -2.06
C TYR A 75 -3.82 -5.77 -0.80
N ILE A 76 -3.43 -4.57 -0.37
CA ILE A 76 -2.73 -4.36 0.90
C ILE A 76 -3.62 -3.46 1.75
N GLN A 77 -3.88 -3.89 2.98
CA GLN A 77 -4.67 -3.11 3.93
C GLN A 77 -3.73 -2.23 4.75
N VAL A 78 -3.99 -0.93 4.75
CA VAL A 78 -3.18 0.04 5.50
C VAL A 78 -4.09 0.89 6.40
N ASN A 79 -3.47 1.62 7.35
CA ASN A 79 -4.17 2.58 8.20
C ASN A 79 -3.62 3.98 7.92
N TRP A 80 -3.67 4.39 6.68
CA TRP A 80 -3.07 5.63 6.20
C TRP A 80 -4.12 6.72 6.03
N ASP A 81 -3.84 7.93 6.54
CA ASP A 81 -4.75 9.07 6.35
C ASP A 81 -4.80 9.42 4.87
N PRO A 82 -5.99 9.29 4.22
CA PRO A 82 -6.08 9.58 2.79
C PRO A 82 -5.79 11.03 2.43
N ALA A 83 -5.91 11.94 3.39
CA ALA A 83 -5.65 13.36 3.15
C ALA A 83 -4.18 13.74 3.31
N PHE A 84 -3.39 12.81 3.81
CA PHE A 84 -1.96 13.07 4.06
C PHE A 84 -1.16 13.09 2.77
#